data_03c8f185639ca35632154d5669635935
#
_entry.id   03c8f185639ca35632154d5669635935
#
_cell.length_a   1.000
_cell.length_b   1.000
_cell.length_c   1.000
_cell.angle_alpha   90.00
_cell.angle_beta   90.00
_cell.angle_gamma   90.00
#
_symmetry.space_group_name_H-M   'P 1'
#
loop_
_entity.id
_entity.type
_entity.pdbx_description
1 polymer ?
#
loop_
_entity_poly.entity_id
_entity_poly.type
_entity_poly.pdbx_seq_one_letter_code
_entity_poly.pdbx_strand_id
1 'polypeptide(L)'
;MKLYVISGLGADFKVLEKLKFPEHLEVVFLDWLLPERGETFHHYVERMAEKMDDSEPFGLLGYSFGGIMVQEIDKIKPAEKIVILGSIKSDREKSRFIKVGEITRIPKYLPENIFTEKSALAYSFIRRFFDPKNPKLMEYFTVRDPYYLKWSIEKIAEWKFKENPKVIQILADKDIVFPIKYSKPNYVIQN
;
A
#
# COMPACT_ATOMS: atom_id res chain seq x y z
N MET A 1 -14.57 -15.67 10.00
CA MET A 1 -13.61 -14.60 10.38
C MET A 1 -13.57 -13.57 9.27
N LYS A 2 -13.68 -12.29 9.59
CA LYS A 2 -13.54 -11.20 8.62
C LYS A 2 -12.08 -11.04 8.19
N LEU A 3 -11.86 -10.78 6.91
CA LEU A 3 -10.57 -10.39 6.33
C LEU A 3 -10.73 -9.02 5.68
N TYR A 4 -10.18 -7.99 6.30
CA TYR A 4 -10.14 -6.65 5.72
C TYR A 4 -9.00 -6.55 4.73
N VAL A 5 -9.31 -6.05 3.54
CA VAL A 5 -8.36 -5.99 2.42
C VAL A 5 -8.22 -4.56 1.94
N ILE A 6 -6.97 -4.08 1.86
CA ILE A 6 -6.62 -2.77 1.34
C ILE A 6 -5.73 -2.93 0.10
N SER A 7 -6.15 -2.34 -1.00
CA SER A 7 -5.46 -2.38 -2.28
C SER A 7 -4.20 -1.49 -2.33
N GLY A 8 -3.53 -1.45 -3.50
CA GLY A 8 -2.41 -0.52 -3.73
C GLY A 8 -2.85 0.93 -3.84
N LEU A 9 -1.87 1.83 -3.89
CA LEU A 9 -2.05 3.27 -3.99
C LEU A 9 -3.04 3.64 -5.09
N GLY A 10 -4.17 4.25 -4.72
CA GLY A 10 -5.21 4.71 -5.62
C GLY A 10 -5.97 3.64 -6.39
N ALA A 11 -5.64 2.36 -6.19
CA ALA A 11 -6.29 1.26 -6.85
C ALA A 11 -7.52 0.77 -6.10
N ASP A 12 -8.51 0.25 -6.83
CA ASP A 12 -9.61 -0.48 -6.25
C ASP A 12 -9.28 -1.98 -6.06
N PHE A 13 -10.24 -2.73 -5.55
CA PHE A 13 -10.08 -4.16 -5.28
C PHE A 13 -9.86 -5.02 -6.55
N LYS A 14 -10.21 -4.53 -7.73
CA LYS A 14 -10.05 -5.27 -9.01
C LYS A 14 -8.59 -5.62 -9.29
N VAL A 15 -7.65 -4.86 -8.73
CA VAL A 15 -6.21 -5.21 -8.82
C VAL A 15 -5.91 -6.57 -8.17
N LEU A 16 -6.77 -7.03 -7.28
CA LEU A 16 -6.69 -8.30 -6.56
C LEU A 16 -7.69 -9.36 -7.06
N GLU A 17 -8.40 -9.13 -8.17
CA GLU A 17 -9.47 -10.00 -8.70
C GLU A 17 -9.02 -11.45 -8.96
N LYS A 18 -7.72 -11.67 -9.18
CA LYS A 18 -7.14 -12.99 -9.40
C LYS A 18 -6.85 -13.76 -8.10
N LEU A 19 -6.92 -13.09 -6.94
CA LEU A 19 -6.76 -13.76 -5.66
C LEU A 19 -8.01 -14.57 -5.34
N LYS A 20 -7.81 -15.83 -5.00
CA LYS A 20 -8.88 -16.69 -4.51
C LYS A 20 -8.78 -16.76 -3.00
N PHE A 21 -9.81 -16.33 -2.33
CA PHE A 21 -9.91 -16.41 -0.88
C PHE A 21 -10.63 -17.69 -0.46
N PRO A 22 -10.24 -18.31 0.67
CA PRO A 22 -11.00 -19.45 1.23
C PRO A 22 -12.44 -19.05 1.57
N GLU A 23 -13.41 -19.94 1.28
CA GLU A 23 -14.85 -19.69 1.47
C GLU A 23 -15.25 -19.33 2.91
N HIS A 24 -14.49 -19.79 3.90
CA HIS A 24 -14.75 -19.50 5.31
C HIS A 24 -14.32 -18.07 5.74
N LEU A 25 -13.72 -17.29 4.85
CA LEU A 25 -13.36 -15.89 5.10
C LEU A 25 -14.42 -14.97 4.50
N GLU A 26 -14.95 -14.10 5.33
CA GLU A 26 -15.73 -12.94 4.90
C GLU A 26 -14.77 -11.83 4.47
N VAL A 27 -14.61 -11.61 3.17
CA VAL A 27 -13.67 -10.63 2.62
C VAL A 27 -14.35 -9.27 2.52
N VAL A 28 -13.79 -8.28 3.21
CA VAL A 28 -14.28 -6.90 3.24
C VAL A 28 -13.21 -5.99 2.65
N PHE A 29 -13.48 -5.41 1.48
CA PHE A 29 -12.59 -4.44 0.86
C PHE A 29 -12.80 -3.04 1.45
N LEU A 30 -11.70 -2.40 1.85
CA LEU A 30 -11.71 -1.02 2.35
C LEU A 30 -11.23 -0.09 1.24
N ASP A 31 -12.13 0.76 0.78
CA ASP A 31 -11.81 1.78 -0.21
C ASP A 31 -10.99 2.91 0.41
N TRP A 32 -10.06 3.46 -0.39
CA TRP A 32 -9.26 4.60 -0.02
C TRP A 32 -10.13 5.83 0.27
N LEU A 33 -9.77 6.55 1.33
CA LEU A 33 -10.29 7.88 1.62
C LEU A 33 -9.45 8.94 0.89
N LEU A 34 -10.02 10.10 0.65
CA LEU A 34 -9.22 11.28 0.32
C LEU A 34 -8.65 11.85 1.63
N PRO A 35 -7.34 12.15 1.67
CA PRO A 35 -6.76 12.79 2.85
C PRO A 35 -7.25 14.23 2.97
N GLU A 36 -7.42 14.68 4.19
CA GLU A 36 -7.69 16.07 4.49
C GLU A 36 -6.44 16.93 4.29
N ARG A 37 -6.61 18.23 4.03
CA ARG A 37 -5.48 19.14 3.86
C ARG A 37 -4.63 19.20 5.12
N GLY A 38 -3.35 18.86 5.00
CA GLY A 38 -2.43 18.82 6.14
C GLY A 38 -2.58 17.60 7.06
N GLU A 39 -3.37 16.60 6.67
CA GLU A 39 -3.62 15.41 7.48
C GLU A 39 -2.35 14.63 7.77
N THR A 40 -2.18 14.23 9.03
CA THR A 40 -1.10 13.32 9.42
C THR A 40 -1.39 11.90 8.95
N PHE A 41 -0.34 11.09 8.80
CA PHE A 41 -0.54 9.68 8.44
C PHE A 41 -1.32 8.92 9.52
N HIS A 42 -1.06 9.22 10.79
CA HIS A 42 -1.75 8.60 11.91
C HIS A 42 -3.26 8.86 11.88
N HIS A 43 -3.68 10.12 11.75
CA HIS A 43 -5.09 10.48 11.69
C HIS A 43 -5.81 9.84 10.49
N TYR A 44 -5.15 9.78 9.33
CA TYR A 44 -5.70 9.08 8.16
C TYR A 44 -5.89 7.58 8.43
N VAL A 45 -4.93 6.95 9.12
CA VAL A 45 -5.02 5.53 9.52
C VAL A 45 -6.18 5.31 10.49
N GLU A 46 -6.40 6.21 11.45
CA GLU A 46 -7.55 6.17 12.37
C GLU A 46 -8.87 6.20 11.61
N ARG A 47 -9.05 7.13 10.67
CA ARG A 47 -10.25 7.21 9.81
C ARG A 47 -10.46 5.96 8.95
N MET A 48 -9.39 5.36 8.46
CA MET A 48 -9.47 4.08 7.75
C MET A 48 -9.89 2.94 8.69
N ALA A 49 -9.35 2.90 9.91
CA ALA A 49 -9.67 1.90 10.91
C ALA A 49 -11.11 2.02 11.45
N GLU A 50 -11.69 3.21 11.48
CA GLU A 50 -13.10 3.43 11.87
C GLU A 50 -14.10 2.69 10.99
N LYS A 51 -13.74 2.39 9.75
CA LYS A 51 -14.56 1.60 8.83
C LYS A 51 -14.62 0.11 9.16
N MET A 52 -13.82 -0.32 10.13
CA MET A 52 -13.68 -1.73 10.48
C MET A 52 -14.45 -2.04 11.76
N ASP A 53 -15.21 -3.12 11.71
CA ASP A 53 -15.80 -3.74 12.90
C ASP A 53 -14.77 -4.71 13.52
N ASP A 54 -14.35 -4.40 14.73
CA ASP A 54 -13.39 -5.18 15.52
C ASP A 54 -14.06 -5.88 16.72
N SER A 55 -15.39 -6.03 16.69
CA SER A 55 -16.14 -6.77 17.71
C SER A 55 -15.79 -8.27 17.76
N GLU A 56 -15.27 -8.80 16.64
CA GLU A 56 -14.79 -10.18 16.52
C GLU A 56 -13.36 -10.21 15.96
N PRO A 57 -12.62 -11.31 16.20
CA PRO A 57 -11.28 -11.50 15.64
C PRO A 57 -11.28 -11.40 14.12
N PHE A 58 -10.33 -10.65 13.57
CA PHE A 58 -10.21 -10.41 12.14
C PHE A 58 -8.77 -10.53 11.63
N GLY A 59 -8.62 -10.67 10.32
CA GLY A 59 -7.36 -10.62 9.62
C GLY A 59 -7.22 -9.36 8.78
N LEU A 60 -5.98 -9.00 8.45
CA LEU A 60 -5.62 -7.88 7.58
C LEU A 60 -4.83 -8.38 6.37
N LEU A 61 -5.18 -7.91 5.18
CA LEU A 61 -4.40 -8.12 3.97
C LEU A 61 -4.18 -6.78 3.27
N GLY A 62 -2.94 -6.45 2.97
CA GLY A 62 -2.60 -5.23 2.27
C GLY A 62 -1.71 -5.47 1.05
N TYR A 63 -2.05 -4.86 -0.08
CA TYR A 63 -1.24 -4.89 -1.29
C TYR A 63 -0.50 -3.56 -1.47
N SER A 64 0.82 -3.61 -1.72
CA SER A 64 1.64 -2.43 -1.98
C SER A 64 1.51 -1.38 -0.86
N PHE A 65 1.01 -0.16 -1.13
CA PHE A 65 0.73 0.86 -0.09
C PHE A 65 -0.29 0.37 0.94
N GLY A 66 -1.26 -0.44 0.53
CA GLY A 66 -2.18 -1.10 1.47
C GLY A 66 -1.45 -1.97 2.49
N GLY A 67 -0.30 -2.58 2.11
CA GLY A 67 0.53 -3.34 3.05
C GLY A 67 1.18 -2.48 4.14
N ILE A 68 1.51 -1.24 3.85
CA ILE A 68 1.93 -0.24 4.85
C ILE A 68 0.73 0.13 5.74
N MET A 69 -0.43 0.39 5.12
CA MET A 69 -1.64 0.81 5.81
C MET A 69 -2.12 -0.22 6.84
N VAL A 70 -2.19 -1.50 6.47
CA VAL A 70 -2.66 -2.55 7.39
C VAL A 70 -1.74 -2.73 8.60
N GLN A 71 -0.43 -2.49 8.44
CA GLN A 71 0.51 -2.54 9.56
C GLN A 71 0.33 -1.34 10.52
N GLU A 72 -0.06 -0.18 10.02
CA GLU A 72 -0.40 0.97 10.86
C GLU A 72 -1.75 0.76 11.55
N ILE A 73 -2.73 0.18 10.86
CA ILE A 73 -4.04 -0.17 11.44
C ILE A 73 -3.88 -1.18 12.58
N ASP A 74 -3.00 -2.18 12.46
CA ASP A 74 -2.74 -3.18 13.52
C ASP A 74 -2.28 -2.55 14.85
N LYS A 75 -1.70 -1.36 14.83
CA LYS A 75 -1.32 -0.64 16.05
C LYS A 75 -2.53 -0.07 16.80
N ILE A 76 -3.63 0.20 16.09
CA ILE A 76 -4.86 0.79 16.61
C ILE A 76 -5.88 -0.30 16.93
N LYS A 77 -6.08 -1.21 15.98
CA LYS A 77 -6.97 -2.37 16.06
C LYS A 77 -6.16 -3.64 15.80
N PRO A 78 -5.68 -4.33 16.84
CA PRO A 78 -4.81 -5.49 16.70
C PRO A 78 -5.51 -6.65 15.96
N ALA A 79 -4.97 -7.04 14.81
CA ALA A 79 -5.46 -8.17 14.04
C ALA A 79 -4.85 -9.50 14.51
N GLU A 80 -5.51 -10.62 14.26
CA GLU A 80 -4.93 -11.94 14.50
C GLU A 80 -3.80 -12.28 13.53
N LYS A 81 -3.98 -11.92 12.27
CA LYS A 81 -3.01 -12.18 11.19
C LYS A 81 -2.91 -10.99 10.26
N ILE A 82 -1.70 -10.72 9.80
CA ILE A 82 -1.42 -9.66 8.84
C ILE A 82 -0.68 -10.28 7.67
N VAL A 83 -1.22 -10.13 6.47
CA VAL A 83 -0.58 -10.55 5.22
C VAL A 83 -0.31 -9.33 4.37
N ILE A 84 0.90 -9.18 3.87
CA ILE A 84 1.25 -8.12 2.93
C ILE A 84 1.76 -8.71 1.61
N LEU A 85 1.23 -8.18 0.51
CA LEU A 85 1.58 -8.58 -0.85
C LEU A 85 2.30 -7.43 -1.55
N GLY A 86 3.48 -7.71 -2.15
CA GLY A 86 4.24 -6.68 -2.86
C GLY A 86 4.44 -5.41 -2.02
N SER A 87 4.82 -5.56 -0.75
CA SER A 87 4.99 -4.48 0.21
C SER A 87 6.14 -4.77 1.19
N ILE A 88 6.44 -3.82 2.06
CA ILE A 88 7.57 -3.86 2.99
C ILE A 88 7.11 -4.00 4.45
N LYS A 89 7.91 -4.70 5.27
CA LYS A 89 7.69 -4.90 6.71
C LYS A 89 8.33 -3.82 7.57
N SER A 90 9.31 -3.11 7.02
CA SER A 90 10.03 -2.06 7.74
C SER A 90 10.62 -1.04 6.77
N ASP A 91 11.00 0.11 7.31
CA ASP A 91 11.71 1.16 6.57
C ASP A 91 13.08 0.71 6.02
N ARG A 92 13.68 -0.33 6.59
CA ARG A 92 14.95 -0.90 6.12
C ARG A 92 14.81 -1.55 4.75
N GLU A 93 13.62 -2.05 4.41
CA GLU A 93 13.33 -2.74 3.16
C GLU A 93 13.04 -1.79 1.98
N LYS A 94 12.97 -0.49 2.23
CA LYS A 94 12.78 0.52 1.18
C LYS A 94 13.83 0.41 0.09
N SER A 95 13.39 0.44 -1.16
CA SER A 95 14.30 0.52 -2.32
C SER A 95 15.13 1.81 -2.28
N ARG A 96 16.27 1.82 -3.00
CA ARG A 96 17.11 3.02 -3.11
C ARG A 96 16.33 4.24 -3.60
N PHE A 97 15.39 4.03 -4.51
CA PHE A 97 14.55 5.11 -5.05
C PHE A 97 13.67 5.73 -3.95
N ILE A 98 13.01 4.91 -3.13
CA ILE A 98 12.17 5.41 -2.02
C ILE A 98 13.05 6.12 -0.98
N LYS A 99 14.24 5.57 -0.67
CA LYS A 99 15.20 6.21 0.26
C LYS A 99 15.70 7.56 -0.24
N VAL A 100 15.93 7.72 -1.54
CA VAL A 100 16.28 9.03 -2.12
C VAL A 100 15.12 10.01 -1.93
N GLY A 101 13.88 9.61 -2.20
CA GLY A 101 12.69 10.44 -1.95
C GLY A 101 12.55 10.84 -0.47
N GLU A 102 12.85 9.92 0.45
CA GLU A 102 12.87 10.17 1.91
C GLU A 102 13.92 11.22 2.30
N ILE A 103 15.17 11.06 1.84
CA ILE A 103 16.29 11.94 2.20
C ILE A 103 16.10 13.33 1.59
N THR A 104 15.75 13.39 0.32
CA THR A 104 15.63 14.66 -0.41
C THR A 104 14.33 15.40 -0.14
N ARG A 105 13.30 14.71 0.34
CA ARG A 105 11.94 15.21 0.51
C ARG A 105 11.37 15.87 -0.77
N ILE A 106 11.91 15.53 -1.93
CA ILE A 106 11.49 16.10 -3.21
C ILE A 106 9.98 16.03 -3.40
N PRO A 107 9.26 14.91 -3.11
CA PRO A 107 7.81 14.85 -3.28
C PRO A 107 7.06 15.98 -2.57
N LYS A 108 7.53 16.40 -1.40
CA LYS A 108 6.91 17.47 -0.61
C LYS A 108 6.93 18.84 -1.31
N TYR A 109 8.01 19.12 -2.05
CA TYR A 109 8.20 20.42 -2.70
C TYR A 109 7.64 20.49 -4.13
N LEU A 110 7.28 19.35 -4.71
CA LEU A 110 6.69 19.31 -6.03
C LEU A 110 5.23 19.82 -5.97
N PRO A 111 4.78 20.63 -6.92
CA PRO A 111 3.40 21.07 -6.99
C PRO A 111 2.46 19.87 -7.31
N GLU A 112 1.22 19.93 -6.80
CA GLU A 112 0.25 18.84 -6.93
C GLU A 112 -0.06 18.47 -8.39
N ASN A 113 -0.06 19.45 -9.28
CA ASN A 113 -0.34 19.23 -10.70
C ASN A 113 0.69 18.32 -11.42
N ILE A 114 1.83 18.04 -10.81
CA ILE A 114 2.80 17.05 -11.30
C ILE A 114 2.32 15.62 -11.04
N PHE A 115 1.46 15.42 -10.06
CA PHE A 115 0.92 14.12 -9.67
C PHE A 115 -0.36 13.73 -10.42
N THR A 116 -0.57 14.31 -11.60
CA THR A 116 -1.68 13.95 -12.48
C THR A 116 -1.32 12.76 -13.38
N GLU A 117 -2.33 12.06 -13.88
CA GLU A 117 -2.18 10.95 -14.84
C GLU A 117 -1.34 11.32 -16.06
N LYS A 118 -1.40 12.58 -16.48
CA LYS A 118 -0.70 13.09 -17.66
C LYS A 118 0.75 13.45 -17.40
N SER A 119 1.19 13.47 -16.12
CA SER A 119 2.56 13.82 -15.81
C SER A 119 3.48 12.60 -15.91
N ALA A 120 4.61 12.78 -16.60
CA ALA A 120 5.60 11.72 -16.77
C ALA A 120 6.16 11.19 -15.43
N LEU A 121 6.22 12.02 -14.39
CA LEU A 121 6.72 11.65 -13.07
C LEU A 121 5.73 10.80 -12.30
N ALA A 122 4.47 11.20 -12.22
CA ALA A 122 3.42 10.40 -11.59
C ALA A 122 3.23 9.09 -12.36
N TYR A 123 3.21 9.15 -13.69
CA TYR A 123 3.10 7.97 -14.54
C TYR A 123 4.29 7.02 -14.35
N SER A 124 5.52 7.50 -14.28
CA SER A 124 6.69 6.64 -14.09
C SER A 124 6.75 6.03 -12.69
N PHE A 125 6.27 6.75 -11.66
CA PHE A 125 6.12 6.22 -10.31
C PHE A 125 5.04 5.14 -10.28
N ILE A 126 3.86 5.42 -10.80
CA ILE A 126 2.73 4.50 -10.91
C ILE A 126 3.11 3.28 -11.77
N ARG A 127 3.78 3.49 -12.90
CA ARG A 127 4.25 2.43 -13.80
C ARG A 127 5.23 1.46 -13.13
N ARG A 128 5.98 1.88 -12.13
CA ARG A 128 6.85 0.98 -11.36
C ARG A 128 6.07 0.04 -10.43
N PHE A 129 4.87 0.44 -10.01
CA PHE A 129 3.99 -0.39 -9.20
C PHE A 129 3.15 -1.37 -10.03
N PHE A 130 3.05 -1.18 -11.34
CA PHE A 130 2.17 -1.96 -12.20
C PHE A 130 2.91 -2.39 -13.46
N ASP A 131 2.52 -3.58 -13.98
CA ASP A 131 3.07 -4.08 -15.24
C ASP A 131 2.73 -3.15 -16.41
N PRO A 132 3.74 -2.53 -17.06
CA PRO A 132 3.53 -1.58 -18.14
C PRO A 132 2.89 -2.19 -19.39
N LYS A 133 2.79 -3.51 -19.47
CA LYS A 133 2.23 -4.24 -20.62
C LYS A 133 0.73 -4.49 -20.48
N ASN A 134 0.12 -4.17 -19.34
CA ASN A 134 -1.30 -4.41 -19.12
C ASN A 134 -2.12 -3.11 -19.37
N PRO A 135 -2.87 -3.01 -20.48
CA PRO A 135 -3.68 -1.81 -20.78
C PRO A 135 -4.83 -1.58 -19.77
N LYS A 136 -5.25 -2.63 -19.05
CA LYS A 136 -6.32 -2.54 -18.04
C LYS A 136 -5.88 -1.86 -16.74
N LEU A 137 -4.59 -1.58 -16.56
CA LEU A 137 -4.08 -0.97 -15.34
C LEU A 137 -4.76 0.36 -14.98
N MET A 138 -5.07 1.17 -16.00
CA MET A 138 -5.76 2.44 -15.78
C MET A 138 -7.20 2.26 -15.27
N GLU A 139 -7.82 1.11 -15.52
CA GLU A 139 -9.17 0.80 -15.04
C GLU A 139 -9.17 0.50 -13.53
N TYR A 140 -8.05 0.03 -13.00
CA TYR A 140 -7.90 -0.29 -11.58
C TYR A 140 -7.60 0.95 -10.72
N PHE A 141 -7.19 2.06 -11.34
CA PHE A 141 -6.95 3.33 -10.65
C PHE A 141 -8.23 4.14 -10.53
N THR A 142 -8.87 4.07 -9.37
CA THR A 142 -10.12 4.80 -9.10
C THR A 142 -9.88 6.12 -8.37
N VAL A 143 -8.87 6.20 -7.50
CA VAL A 143 -8.52 7.42 -6.78
C VAL A 143 -7.35 8.11 -7.48
N ARG A 144 -7.66 9.13 -8.28
CA ARG A 144 -6.71 9.86 -9.15
C ARG A 144 -6.51 11.31 -8.71
N ASP A 145 -6.98 11.65 -7.51
CA ASP A 145 -6.82 13.00 -6.97
C ASP A 145 -5.33 13.34 -6.81
N PRO A 146 -4.84 14.47 -7.39
CA PRO A 146 -3.43 14.84 -7.35
C PRO A 146 -2.88 15.04 -5.95
N TYR A 147 -3.71 15.57 -5.03
CA TYR A 147 -3.31 15.75 -3.63
C TYR A 147 -3.16 14.40 -2.94
N TYR A 148 -4.12 13.48 -3.14
CA TYR A 148 -4.02 12.11 -2.62
C TYR A 148 -2.76 11.40 -3.09
N LEU A 149 -2.46 11.47 -4.40
CA LEU A 149 -1.27 10.80 -4.98
C LEU A 149 0.02 11.38 -4.38
N LYS A 150 0.13 12.70 -4.33
CA LYS A 150 1.27 13.39 -3.71
C LYS A 150 1.43 12.99 -2.25
N TRP A 151 0.36 13.14 -1.47
CA TRP A 151 0.32 12.82 -0.05
C TRP A 151 0.73 11.37 0.21
N SER A 152 0.18 10.42 -0.53
CA SER A 152 0.51 9.00 -0.37
C SER A 152 1.98 8.69 -0.66
N ILE A 153 2.55 9.29 -1.72
CA ILE A 153 3.97 9.15 -2.06
C ILE A 153 4.86 9.71 -0.95
N GLU A 154 4.50 10.85 -0.37
CA GLU A 154 5.19 11.41 0.79
C GLU A 154 5.14 10.44 1.98
N LYS A 155 3.94 9.90 2.29
CA LYS A 155 3.78 8.97 3.42
C LYS A 155 4.55 7.67 3.22
N ILE A 156 4.59 7.10 2.02
CA ILE A 156 5.43 5.93 1.70
C ILE A 156 6.91 6.25 1.91
N ALA A 157 7.36 7.41 1.45
CA ALA A 157 8.76 7.82 1.60
C ALA A 157 9.13 8.06 3.08
N GLU A 158 8.28 8.75 3.83
CA GLU A 158 8.53 9.11 5.24
C GLU A 158 8.27 7.96 6.22
N TRP A 159 7.57 6.91 5.81
CA TRP A 159 7.14 5.83 6.72
C TRP A 159 8.31 5.19 7.46
N LYS A 160 8.18 5.11 8.79
CA LYS A 160 9.13 4.50 9.71
C LYS A 160 8.43 3.41 10.51
N PHE A 161 8.92 2.20 10.40
CA PHE A 161 8.33 1.05 11.06
C PHE A 161 9.39 0.03 11.45
N LYS A 162 9.27 -0.51 12.65
CA LYS A 162 10.02 -1.70 13.05
C LYS A 162 9.26 -2.94 12.61
N GLU A 163 9.96 -3.94 12.17
CA GLU A 163 9.39 -5.21 11.75
C GLU A 163 8.49 -5.81 12.84
N ASN A 164 7.26 -6.16 12.45
CA ASN A 164 6.31 -6.85 13.29
C ASN A 164 6.35 -8.35 12.93
N PRO A 165 6.69 -9.26 13.86
CA PRO A 165 6.80 -10.69 13.58
C PRO A 165 5.47 -11.35 13.17
N LYS A 166 4.32 -10.72 13.45
CA LYS A 166 3.00 -11.19 12.99
C LYS A 166 2.82 -11.06 11.47
N VAL A 167 3.62 -10.20 10.80
CA VAL A 167 3.44 -9.91 9.38
C VAL A 167 3.99 -11.02 8.52
N ILE A 168 3.11 -11.61 7.73
CA ILE A 168 3.47 -12.55 6.66
C ILE A 168 3.66 -11.76 5.37
N GLN A 169 4.90 -11.72 4.88
CA GLN A 169 5.25 -10.98 3.67
C GLN A 169 5.37 -11.92 2.47
N ILE A 170 4.71 -11.55 1.38
CA ILE A 170 4.77 -12.25 0.10
C ILE A 170 5.27 -11.27 -0.96
N LEU A 171 6.38 -11.58 -1.61
CA LEU A 171 6.98 -10.76 -2.69
C LEU A 171 7.10 -11.56 -3.97
N ALA A 172 7.06 -10.88 -5.11
CA ALA A 172 7.45 -11.44 -6.39
C ALA A 172 8.99 -11.33 -6.58
N ASP A 173 9.59 -12.30 -7.22
CA ASP A 173 11.05 -12.33 -7.49
C ASP A 173 11.52 -11.14 -8.35
N LYS A 174 10.64 -10.64 -9.24
CA LYS A 174 10.88 -9.52 -10.14
C LYS A 174 10.24 -8.20 -9.70
N ASP A 175 9.85 -8.08 -8.42
CA ASP A 175 9.32 -6.82 -7.92
C ASP A 175 10.38 -5.71 -7.99
N ILE A 176 10.09 -4.68 -8.80
CA ILE A 176 11.01 -3.55 -9.02
C ILE A 176 10.83 -2.42 -8.01
N VAL A 177 9.69 -2.39 -7.30
CA VAL A 177 9.38 -1.37 -6.30
C VAL A 177 9.90 -1.77 -4.94
N PHE A 178 9.59 -3.00 -4.55
CA PHE A 178 10.05 -3.61 -3.30
C PHE A 178 10.92 -4.85 -3.60
N PRO A 179 12.14 -4.65 -4.13
CA PRO A 179 12.99 -5.76 -4.55
C PRO A 179 13.35 -6.69 -3.41
N ILE A 180 13.22 -7.98 -3.61
CA ILE A 180 13.49 -9.03 -2.61
C ILE A 180 14.87 -8.93 -1.98
N LYS A 181 15.86 -8.37 -2.69
CA LYS A 181 17.23 -8.19 -2.18
C LYS A 181 17.35 -7.29 -0.95
N TYR A 182 16.30 -6.52 -0.63
CA TYR A 182 16.25 -5.68 0.57
C TYR A 182 15.40 -6.29 1.67
N SER A 183 14.72 -7.41 1.40
CA SER A 183 13.74 -8.04 2.28
C SER A 183 14.08 -9.49 2.55
N LYS A 184 13.50 -10.03 3.60
CA LYS A 184 13.46 -11.49 3.87
C LYS A 184 11.99 -11.91 3.93
N PRO A 185 11.32 -12.08 2.78
CA PRO A 185 9.91 -12.42 2.75
C PRO A 185 9.67 -13.85 3.25
N ASN A 186 8.45 -14.10 3.74
CA ASN A 186 8.03 -15.44 4.13
C ASN A 186 7.80 -16.32 2.90
N TYR A 187 7.32 -15.71 1.81
CA TYR A 187 7.07 -16.41 0.54
C TYR A 187 7.51 -15.56 -0.64
N VAL A 188 8.02 -16.23 -1.67
CA VAL A 188 8.40 -15.62 -2.95
C VAL A 188 7.58 -16.24 -4.07
N ILE A 189 6.91 -15.40 -4.84
CA ILE A 189 6.21 -15.82 -6.07
C ILE A 189 7.19 -15.66 -7.23
N GLN A 190 7.41 -16.73 -7.97
CA GLN A 190 8.22 -16.72 -9.19
C GLN A 190 7.35 -16.33 -10.39
N ASN A 191 7.84 -15.39 -11.21
CA ASN A 191 7.20 -14.90 -12.42
C ASN A 191 7.92 -15.41 -13.67
#